data_535ad91ead79433ed17107ef284c5013
#
_entry.id   535ad91ead79433ed17107ef284c5013
#
_cell.length_a   1.000
_cell.length_b   1.000
_cell.length_c   1.000
_cell.angle_alpha   90.00
_cell.angle_beta   90.00
_cell.angle_gamma   90.00
#
_symmetry.space_group_name_H-M   'P 1'
#
loop_
_entity.id
_entity.type
_entity.pdbx_description
1 polymer ?
#
loop_
_entity_poly.entity_id
_entity_poly.type
_entity_poly.pdbx_seq_one_letter_code
_entity_poly.pdbx_strand_id
1 'polypeptide(L)'
;VQTPTLAMIAKREEEIRKFVPKEYYGISLETQDVKWTWRDEKTKSFRTFSRERAEQIKGRLENAALEITSVEKKAKKTMAPGLYDLTTLQREANLKYGFSAKETLNIMQRLYENHKVLTYPRTDSRYIGKDIVPTIKERLKACGIGPYRKLAGALMNKPVQVNGSFVD
;
A
#
# COMPACT_ATOMS: atom_id res chain seq x y z
N VAL A 1 -14.95 15.88 -19.17
CA VAL A 1 -14.33 14.80 -18.37
C VAL A 1 -14.12 13.53 -19.21
N GLN A 2 -15.10 13.07 -19.99
CA GLN A 2 -15.01 11.80 -20.74
C GLN A 2 -13.89 11.80 -21.79
N THR A 3 -13.79 12.86 -22.62
CA THR A 3 -12.78 12.94 -23.68
C THR A 3 -11.34 12.90 -23.19
N PRO A 4 -10.94 13.67 -22.17
CA PRO A 4 -9.59 13.55 -21.59
C PRO A 4 -9.32 12.16 -21.02
N THR A 5 -10.28 11.55 -20.35
CA THR A 5 -10.13 10.19 -19.81
C THR A 5 -9.94 9.17 -20.92
N LEU A 6 -10.73 9.24 -21.98
CA LEU A 6 -10.57 8.37 -23.14
C LEU A 6 -9.21 8.55 -23.83
N ALA A 7 -8.74 9.80 -23.95
CA ALA A 7 -7.41 10.09 -24.49
C ALA A 7 -6.28 9.48 -23.67
N MET A 8 -6.39 9.50 -22.34
CA MET A 8 -5.41 8.86 -21.44
C MET A 8 -5.40 7.34 -21.62
N ILE A 9 -6.57 6.72 -21.73
CA ILE A 9 -6.70 5.29 -21.96
C ILE A 9 -6.11 4.91 -23.32
N ALA A 10 -6.48 5.63 -24.38
CA ALA A 10 -5.98 5.40 -25.73
C ALA A 10 -4.44 5.52 -25.81
N LYS A 11 -3.87 6.53 -25.15
CA LYS A 11 -2.42 6.70 -25.05
C LYS A 11 -1.77 5.51 -24.34
N ARG A 12 -2.36 5.03 -23.24
CA ARG A 12 -1.85 3.88 -22.51
C ARG A 12 -1.91 2.60 -23.34
N GLU A 13 -2.99 2.38 -24.08
CA GLU A 13 -3.12 1.27 -25.01
C GLU A 13 -2.06 1.32 -26.11
N GLU A 14 -1.77 2.50 -26.64
CA GLU A 14 -0.71 2.66 -27.62
C GLU A 14 0.68 2.35 -27.06
N GLU A 15 0.97 2.78 -25.83
CA GLU A 15 2.20 2.45 -25.12
C GLU A 15 2.34 0.93 -24.91
N ILE A 16 1.24 0.25 -24.56
CA ILE A 16 1.21 -1.22 -24.38
C ILE A 16 1.47 -1.93 -25.73
N ARG A 17 0.83 -1.48 -26.80
CA ARG A 17 1.02 -2.08 -28.15
C ARG A 17 2.44 -1.88 -28.70
N LYS A 18 3.08 -0.76 -28.36
CA LYS A 18 4.46 -0.46 -28.73
C LYS A 18 5.50 -1.02 -27.78
N PHE A 19 5.08 -1.65 -26.68
CA PHE A 19 5.99 -2.17 -25.67
C PHE A 19 6.79 -3.36 -26.24
N VAL A 20 8.12 -3.21 -26.23
CA VAL A 20 9.05 -4.26 -26.57
C VAL A 20 9.72 -4.76 -25.28
N PRO A 21 9.48 -6.00 -24.87
CA PRO A 21 10.11 -6.54 -23.67
C PRO A 21 11.62 -6.62 -23.83
N LYS A 22 12.35 -6.28 -22.78
CA LYS A 22 13.81 -6.42 -22.70
C LYS A 22 14.14 -7.37 -21.57
N GLU A 23 14.95 -8.37 -21.86
CA GLU A 23 15.48 -9.28 -20.85
C GLU A 23 16.43 -8.53 -19.91
N TYR A 24 16.34 -8.85 -18.64
CA TYR A 24 17.27 -8.38 -17.63
C TYR A 24 17.70 -9.53 -16.72
N TYR A 25 18.85 -9.40 -16.14
CA TYR A 25 19.48 -10.40 -15.30
C TYR A 25 19.68 -9.84 -13.91
N GLY A 26 19.20 -10.55 -12.89
CA GLY A 26 19.47 -10.32 -11.49
C GLY A 26 20.35 -11.44 -10.95
N ILE A 27 21.23 -11.13 -10.02
CA ILE A 27 22.12 -12.11 -9.41
C ILE A 27 21.77 -12.18 -7.93
N SER A 28 21.50 -13.39 -7.44
CA SER A 28 21.31 -13.65 -6.03
C SER A 28 22.15 -14.82 -5.59
N LEU A 29 22.64 -14.75 -4.37
CA LEU A 29 23.33 -15.82 -3.69
C LEU A 29 22.52 -16.22 -2.47
N GLU A 30 22.26 -17.51 -2.30
CA GLU A 30 21.55 -18.03 -1.15
C GLU A 30 22.54 -18.80 -0.26
N THR A 31 22.62 -18.40 0.97
CA THR A 31 23.30 -19.11 2.06
C THR A 31 22.22 -19.73 2.97
N GLN A 32 22.60 -20.53 3.99
CA GLN A 32 21.63 -21.24 4.83
C GLN A 32 20.54 -20.34 5.42
N ASP A 33 20.88 -19.11 5.80
CA ASP A 33 19.96 -18.22 6.52
C ASP A 33 19.70 -16.86 5.82
N VAL A 34 20.44 -16.54 4.76
CA VAL A 34 20.39 -15.20 4.15
C VAL A 34 20.42 -15.29 2.62
N LYS A 35 19.54 -14.53 2.00
CA LYS A 35 19.55 -14.29 0.57
C LYS A 35 20.21 -12.96 0.27
N TRP A 36 21.31 -13.02 -0.43
CA TRP A 36 22.07 -11.87 -0.88
C TRP A 36 21.64 -11.48 -2.29
N THR A 37 21.54 -10.20 -2.56
CA THR A 37 21.19 -9.70 -3.90
C THR A 37 22.27 -8.73 -4.36
N TRP A 38 22.84 -9.03 -5.51
CA TRP A 38 23.82 -8.14 -6.11
C TRP A 38 23.21 -6.77 -6.43
N ARG A 39 24.00 -5.74 -6.22
CA ARG A 39 23.67 -4.37 -6.55
C ARG A 39 24.84 -3.71 -7.26
N ASP A 40 24.57 -3.12 -8.41
CA ASP A 40 25.57 -2.37 -9.16
C ASP A 40 26.02 -1.12 -8.38
N GLU A 41 27.32 -0.93 -8.22
CA GLU A 41 27.85 0.18 -7.43
C GLU A 41 27.58 1.56 -8.05
N LYS A 42 27.59 1.64 -9.38
CA LYS A 42 27.43 2.90 -10.12
C LYS A 42 25.96 3.28 -10.28
N THR A 43 25.16 2.36 -10.78
CA THR A 43 23.75 2.62 -11.09
C THR A 43 22.80 2.37 -9.90
N LYS A 44 23.30 1.73 -8.83
CA LYS A 44 22.52 1.29 -7.67
C LYS A 44 21.36 0.36 -8.05
N SER A 45 21.38 -0.19 -9.26
CA SER A 45 20.38 -1.13 -9.77
C SER A 45 20.66 -2.56 -9.31
N PHE A 46 19.60 -3.33 -9.07
CA PHE A 46 19.67 -4.77 -8.75
C PHE A 46 19.61 -5.67 -10.01
N ARG A 47 19.69 -5.07 -11.20
CA ARG A 47 19.58 -5.77 -12.49
C ARG A 47 20.52 -5.17 -13.52
N THR A 48 20.96 -6.01 -14.42
CA THR A 48 21.71 -5.63 -15.63
C THR A 48 21.00 -6.13 -16.89
N PHE A 49 21.12 -5.41 -17.99
CA PHE A 49 20.60 -5.84 -19.30
C PHE A 49 21.65 -6.59 -20.13
N SER A 50 22.88 -6.73 -19.65
CA SER A 50 23.93 -7.50 -20.31
C SER A 50 24.05 -8.88 -19.66
N ARG A 51 23.82 -9.92 -20.46
CA ARG A 51 24.03 -11.31 -20.07
C ARG A 51 25.49 -11.59 -19.75
N GLU A 52 26.39 -11.12 -20.57
CA GLU A 52 27.84 -11.28 -20.39
C GLU A 52 28.31 -10.72 -19.05
N ARG A 53 27.82 -9.55 -18.69
CA ARG A 53 28.12 -8.95 -17.40
C ARG A 53 27.57 -9.76 -16.25
N ALA A 54 26.37 -10.31 -16.38
CA ALA A 54 25.78 -11.16 -15.35
C ALA A 54 26.61 -12.44 -15.14
N GLU A 55 27.02 -13.10 -16.23
CA GLU A 55 27.87 -14.31 -16.18
C GLU A 55 29.27 -14.01 -15.60
N GLN A 56 29.88 -12.89 -15.92
CA GLN A 56 31.16 -12.48 -15.32
C GLN A 56 31.04 -12.27 -13.82
N ILE A 57 29.96 -11.62 -13.34
CA ILE A 57 29.75 -11.41 -11.92
C ILE A 57 29.50 -12.75 -11.22
N LYS A 58 28.67 -13.62 -11.81
CA LYS A 58 28.41 -14.97 -11.31
C LYS A 58 29.71 -15.76 -11.14
N GLY A 59 30.56 -15.82 -12.17
CA GLY A 59 31.81 -16.54 -12.12
C GLY A 59 32.80 -16.00 -11.07
N ARG A 60 32.77 -14.70 -10.79
CA ARG A 60 33.55 -14.11 -9.68
C ARG A 60 33.02 -14.51 -8.31
N LEU A 61 31.69 -14.65 -8.16
CA LEU A 61 31.06 -14.99 -6.89
C LEU A 61 31.18 -16.47 -6.52
N GLU A 62 31.25 -17.37 -7.51
CA GLU A 62 31.33 -18.82 -7.29
C GLU A 62 32.59 -19.24 -6.50
N ASN A 63 33.67 -18.47 -6.58
CA ASN A 63 34.95 -18.76 -5.91
C ASN A 63 35.38 -17.68 -4.90
N ALA A 64 34.50 -16.75 -4.56
CA ALA A 64 34.81 -15.64 -3.66
C ALA A 64 34.38 -15.93 -2.22
N ALA A 65 35.26 -15.60 -1.26
CA ALA A 65 34.85 -15.52 0.12
C ALA A 65 33.97 -14.26 0.31
N LEU A 66 32.83 -14.42 0.98
CA LEU A 66 31.93 -13.33 1.30
C LEU A 66 32.34 -12.70 2.63
N GLU A 67 32.52 -11.39 2.63
CA GLU A 67 32.77 -10.60 3.82
C GLU A 67 31.63 -9.63 4.05
N ILE A 68 31.08 -9.60 5.27
CA ILE A 68 30.07 -8.63 5.67
C ILE A 68 30.77 -7.33 6.05
N THR A 69 30.72 -6.35 5.17
CA THR A 69 31.36 -5.04 5.35
C THR A 69 30.58 -4.08 6.22
N SER A 70 29.26 -4.22 6.27
CA SER A 70 28.41 -3.36 7.11
C SER A 70 27.08 -4.03 7.47
N VAL A 71 26.59 -3.76 8.67
CA VAL A 71 25.25 -4.15 9.13
C VAL A 71 24.56 -2.92 9.68
N GLU A 72 23.48 -2.48 9.03
CA GLU A 72 22.69 -1.37 9.52
C GLU A 72 21.35 -1.86 10.08
N LYS A 73 21.07 -1.52 11.33
CA LYS A 73 19.75 -1.71 11.95
C LYS A 73 19.06 -0.36 12.08
N LYS A 74 18.02 -0.15 11.29
CA LYS A 74 17.21 1.09 11.33
C LYS A 74 15.84 0.77 11.90
N ALA A 75 15.49 1.42 13.02
CA ALA A 75 14.12 1.36 13.53
C ALA A 75 13.20 2.07 12.54
N LYS A 76 12.21 1.35 12.02
CA LYS A 76 11.22 1.89 11.09
C LYS A 76 9.86 1.94 11.78
N LYS A 77 9.23 3.11 11.75
CA LYS A 77 7.86 3.28 12.24
C LYS A 77 6.93 3.38 11.02
N THR A 78 5.90 2.55 11.00
CA THR A 78 4.81 2.68 10.03
C THR A 78 3.67 3.39 10.74
N MET A 79 3.29 4.55 10.24
CA MET A 79 2.15 5.30 10.75
C MET A 79 0.85 4.62 10.32
N ALA A 80 -0.18 4.75 11.15
CA ALA A 80 -1.52 4.32 10.77
C ALA A 80 -1.99 5.10 9.53
N PRO A 81 -2.73 4.44 8.61
CA PRO A 81 -3.30 5.14 7.46
C PRO A 81 -4.34 6.17 7.93
N GLY A 82 -4.57 7.21 7.12
CA GLY A 82 -5.66 8.14 7.33
C GLY A 82 -7.03 7.50 7.13
N LEU A 83 -8.08 8.26 7.42
CA LEU A 83 -9.46 7.84 7.14
C LEU A 83 -9.70 7.65 5.64
N TYR A 84 -10.77 6.96 5.29
CA TYR A 84 -11.14 6.75 3.89
C TYR A 84 -11.87 7.96 3.31
N ASP A 85 -11.41 8.41 2.16
CA ASP A 85 -12.23 9.08 1.17
C ASP A 85 -12.89 8.05 0.25
N LEU A 86 -13.84 8.49 -0.58
CA LEU A 86 -14.55 7.59 -1.50
C LEU A 86 -13.60 6.86 -2.46
N THR A 87 -12.66 7.57 -3.06
CA THR A 87 -11.76 7.02 -4.07
C THR A 87 -10.82 5.97 -3.48
N THR A 88 -10.27 6.24 -2.30
CA THR A 88 -9.39 5.29 -1.62
C THR A 88 -10.15 4.01 -1.23
N LEU A 89 -11.37 4.16 -0.72
CA LEU A 89 -12.20 3.00 -0.37
C LEU A 89 -12.57 2.17 -1.61
N GLN A 90 -12.97 2.80 -2.71
CA GLN A 90 -13.27 2.10 -3.97
C GLN A 90 -12.07 1.30 -4.47
N ARG A 91 -10.87 1.89 -4.42
CA ARG A 91 -9.63 1.23 -4.83
C ARG A 91 -9.29 0.03 -3.95
N GLU A 92 -9.40 0.17 -2.63
CA GLU A 92 -9.13 -0.94 -1.71
C GLU A 92 -10.19 -2.04 -1.77
N ALA A 93 -11.46 -1.69 -1.92
CA ALA A 93 -12.54 -2.65 -2.11
C ALA A 93 -12.35 -3.46 -3.40
N ASN A 94 -11.90 -2.80 -4.48
CA ASN A 94 -11.57 -3.49 -5.71
C ASN A 94 -10.38 -4.45 -5.53
N LEU A 95 -9.29 -4.00 -4.90
CA LEU A 95 -8.10 -4.83 -4.68
C LEU A 95 -8.37 -6.05 -3.78
N LYS A 96 -9.20 -5.89 -2.74
CA LYS A 96 -9.45 -6.95 -1.75
C LYS A 96 -10.59 -7.88 -2.13
N TYR A 97 -11.63 -7.36 -2.79
CA TYR A 97 -12.90 -8.06 -2.99
C TYR A 97 -13.35 -8.07 -4.45
N GLY A 98 -12.66 -7.41 -5.36
CA GLY A 98 -13.03 -7.31 -6.77
C GLY A 98 -14.23 -6.40 -7.06
N PHE A 99 -14.71 -5.61 -6.09
CA PHE A 99 -15.86 -4.74 -6.29
C PHE A 99 -15.54 -3.62 -7.27
N SER A 100 -16.47 -3.33 -8.16
CA SER A 100 -16.38 -2.16 -9.01
C SER A 100 -16.56 -0.86 -8.21
N ALA A 101 -16.09 0.26 -8.73
CA ALA A 101 -16.29 1.56 -8.09
C ALA A 101 -17.78 1.90 -7.90
N LYS A 102 -18.62 1.56 -8.89
CA LYS A 102 -20.08 1.75 -8.84
C LYS A 102 -20.72 0.87 -7.74
N GLU A 103 -20.32 -0.38 -7.65
CA GLU A 103 -20.84 -1.33 -6.66
C GLU A 103 -20.46 -0.88 -5.25
N THR A 104 -19.20 -0.50 -5.03
CA THR A 104 -18.73 0.04 -3.75
C THR A 104 -19.54 1.27 -3.33
N LEU A 105 -19.78 2.22 -4.24
CA LEU A 105 -20.60 3.41 -3.97
C LEU A 105 -22.04 3.04 -3.62
N ASN A 106 -22.65 2.11 -4.35
CA ASN A 106 -24.01 1.67 -4.08
C ASN A 106 -24.16 1.01 -2.70
N ILE A 107 -23.18 0.20 -2.30
CA ILE A 107 -23.13 -0.42 -0.96
C ILE A 107 -23.02 0.67 0.10
N MET A 108 -22.11 1.61 -0.05
CA MET A 108 -21.92 2.72 0.89
C MET A 108 -23.19 3.57 1.01
N GLN A 109 -23.86 3.85 -0.11
CA GLN A 109 -25.09 4.65 -0.13
C GLN A 109 -26.21 3.95 0.65
N ARG A 110 -26.38 2.64 0.49
CA ARG A 110 -27.33 1.85 1.31
C ARG A 110 -26.98 1.86 2.81
N LEU A 111 -25.68 1.74 3.16
CA LEU A 111 -25.24 1.80 4.55
C LEU A 111 -25.48 3.18 5.17
N TYR A 112 -25.38 4.24 4.38
CA TYR A 112 -25.67 5.60 4.80
C TYR A 112 -27.20 5.86 4.90
N GLU A 113 -27.96 5.55 3.84
CA GLU A 113 -29.37 5.92 3.72
C GLU A 113 -30.30 5.02 4.55
N ASN A 114 -30.09 3.68 4.47
CA ASN A 114 -31.00 2.71 5.08
C ASN A 114 -30.56 2.31 6.49
N HIS A 115 -29.26 2.14 6.69
CA HIS A 115 -28.72 1.63 7.97
C HIS A 115 -28.17 2.70 8.90
N LYS A 116 -27.93 3.91 8.42
CA LYS A 116 -27.39 5.06 9.19
C LYS A 116 -26.07 4.74 9.94
N VAL A 117 -25.26 3.84 9.41
CA VAL A 117 -23.99 3.41 10.04
C VAL A 117 -22.74 4.07 9.47
N LEU A 118 -22.89 4.86 8.42
CA LEU A 118 -21.81 5.64 7.81
C LEU A 118 -22.18 7.13 7.75
N THR A 119 -21.17 7.97 7.63
CA THR A 119 -21.32 9.37 7.24
C THR A 119 -21.58 9.49 5.73
N TYR A 120 -21.84 10.69 5.24
CA TYR A 120 -22.11 10.91 3.82
C TYR A 120 -20.99 10.33 2.93
N PRO A 121 -21.33 9.44 1.97
CA PRO A 121 -20.34 8.62 1.28
C PRO A 121 -19.51 9.34 0.23
N ARG A 122 -20.02 10.46 -0.32
CA ARG A 122 -19.33 11.22 -1.36
C ARG A 122 -18.46 12.31 -0.76
N THR A 123 -17.38 11.90 -0.12
CA THR A 123 -16.41 12.83 0.47
C THR A 123 -15.02 12.58 -0.14
N ASP A 124 -14.29 13.64 -0.32
CA ASP A 124 -12.86 13.68 -0.63
C ASP A 124 -12.01 13.99 0.63
N SER A 125 -12.68 14.34 1.74
CA SER A 125 -12.03 14.59 3.02
C SER A 125 -11.64 13.30 3.73
N ARG A 126 -10.45 13.32 4.32
CA ARG A 126 -9.90 12.25 5.16
C ARG A 126 -9.74 12.69 6.62
N TYR A 127 -10.39 13.79 6.97
CA TYR A 127 -10.30 14.42 8.27
C TYR A 127 -11.60 14.23 9.04
N ILE A 128 -11.53 14.40 10.35
CA ILE A 128 -12.70 14.45 11.24
C ILE A 128 -12.79 15.81 11.89
N GLY A 129 -14.01 16.29 12.16
CA GLY A 129 -14.24 17.49 12.91
C GLY A 129 -13.88 17.31 14.40
N LYS A 130 -13.55 18.39 15.07
CA LYS A 130 -13.26 18.42 16.52
C LYS A 130 -14.41 17.87 17.37
N ASP A 131 -15.63 18.07 16.90
CA ASP A 131 -16.87 17.57 17.52
C ASP A 131 -16.97 16.02 17.52
N ILE A 132 -16.33 15.36 16.56
CA ILE A 132 -16.31 13.90 16.44
C ILE A 132 -15.31 13.25 17.40
N VAL A 133 -14.23 13.95 17.75
CA VAL A 133 -13.16 13.40 18.60
C VAL A 133 -13.65 12.82 19.93
N PRO A 134 -14.54 13.48 20.69
CA PRO A 134 -15.07 12.91 21.94
C PRO A 134 -15.89 11.62 21.74
N THR A 135 -16.48 11.42 20.56
CA THR A 135 -17.33 10.26 20.25
C THR A 135 -16.55 9.03 19.80
N ILE A 136 -15.23 9.13 19.60
CA ILE A 136 -14.40 8.04 19.07
C ILE A 136 -14.47 6.79 19.96
N LYS A 137 -14.45 6.92 21.28
CA LYS A 137 -14.55 5.78 22.20
C LYS A 137 -15.87 5.03 22.04
N GLU A 138 -16.98 5.74 21.90
CA GLU A 138 -18.31 5.15 21.72
C GLU A 138 -18.38 4.41 20.37
N ARG A 139 -17.87 5.02 19.30
CA ARG A 139 -17.78 4.39 17.97
C ARG A 139 -16.90 3.15 17.99
N LEU A 140 -15.76 3.21 18.69
CA LEU A 140 -14.87 2.04 18.85
C LEU A 140 -15.58 0.92 19.61
N LYS A 141 -16.37 1.23 20.63
CA LYS A 141 -17.21 0.24 21.33
C LYS A 141 -18.21 -0.43 20.38
N ALA A 142 -18.87 0.34 19.53
CA ALA A 142 -19.80 -0.17 18.54
C ALA A 142 -19.12 -1.09 17.50
N CYS A 143 -17.87 -0.84 17.16
CA CYS A 143 -17.07 -1.70 16.28
C CYS A 143 -16.60 -3.00 16.95
N GLY A 144 -16.78 -3.16 18.26
CA GLY A 144 -16.31 -4.31 19.05
C GLY A 144 -17.13 -5.59 18.86
N ILE A 145 -17.49 -5.95 17.61
CA ILE A 145 -18.32 -7.08 17.26
C ILE A 145 -17.50 -8.11 16.50
N GLY A 146 -17.81 -9.39 16.67
CA GLY A 146 -17.19 -10.49 15.94
C GLY A 146 -15.67 -10.49 16.06
N PRO A 147 -14.92 -10.58 14.96
CA PRO A 147 -13.45 -10.68 14.97
C PRO A 147 -12.75 -9.42 15.52
N TYR A 148 -13.44 -8.28 15.53
CA TYR A 148 -12.89 -6.99 16.01
C TYR A 148 -13.01 -6.80 17.53
N ARG A 149 -13.77 -7.65 18.23
CA ARG A 149 -14.05 -7.52 19.66
C ARG A 149 -12.80 -7.41 20.52
N LYS A 150 -11.82 -8.29 20.28
CA LYS A 150 -10.55 -8.32 21.02
C LYS A 150 -9.71 -7.06 20.76
N LEU A 151 -9.66 -6.63 19.50
CA LEU A 151 -8.89 -5.45 19.09
C LEU A 151 -9.52 -4.16 19.63
N ALA A 152 -10.84 -3.99 19.50
CA ALA A 152 -11.57 -2.85 20.03
C ALA A 152 -11.43 -2.76 21.56
N GLY A 153 -11.55 -3.88 22.27
CA GLY A 153 -11.33 -3.93 23.72
C GLY A 153 -9.94 -3.50 24.16
N ALA A 154 -8.90 -3.94 23.45
CA ALA A 154 -7.52 -3.54 23.71
C ALA A 154 -7.28 -2.03 23.48
N LEU A 155 -7.94 -1.46 22.46
CA LEU A 155 -7.83 -0.03 22.14
C LEU A 155 -8.62 0.84 23.13
N MET A 156 -9.76 0.38 23.63
CA MET A 156 -10.58 1.12 24.59
C MET A 156 -9.88 1.38 25.94
N ASN A 157 -8.95 0.49 26.31
CA ASN A 157 -8.17 0.64 27.55
C ASN A 157 -7.02 1.66 27.43
N LYS A 158 -6.80 2.20 26.24
CA LYS A 158 -5.78 3.22 25.97
C LYS A 158 -6.41 4.60 25.85
N PRO A 159 -5.69 5.68 26.23
CA PRO A 159 -6.15 7.02 25.92
C PRO A 159 -6.25 7.17 24.38
N VAL A 160 -7.36 7.74 23.92
CA VAL A 160 -7.50 8.08 22.50
C VAL A 160 -6.57 9.26 22.21
N GLN A 161 -5.50 8.98 21.50
CA GLN A 161 -4.60 10.02 20.99
C GLN A 161 -5.01 10.31 19.55
N VAL A 162 -5.46 11.52 19.32
CA VAL A 162 -5.81 12.00 17.98
C VAL A 162 -4.64 12.79 17.44
N ASN A 163 -4.18 12.41 16.25
CA ASN A 163 -3.18 13.21 15.55
C ASN A 163 -3.85 14.49 15.04
N GLY A 164 -3.42 15.64 15.55
CA GLY A 164 -3.98 16.96 15.16
C GLY A 164 -3.88 17.26 13.66
N SER A 165 -3.01 16.55 12.93
CA SER A 165 -2.93 16.65 11.46
C SER A 165 -4.14 16.07 10.72
N PHE A 166 -5.05 15.36 11.41
CA PHE A 166 -6.25 14.75 10.84
C PHE A 166 -7.54 15.27 11.48
N VAL A 167 -7.46 16.36 12.22
CA VAL A 167 -8.59 17.04 12.87
C VAL A 167 -8.64 18.48 12.37
N ASP A 168 -9.77 18.85 11.78
CA ASP A 168 -10.09 20.22 11.38
C ASP A 168 -10.72 21.00 12.54
#